data_14c461f46bbe82b558b43597c64aeb27
#
_entry.id   14c461f46bbe82b558b43597c64aeb27
#
_cell.length_a   1.000
_cell.length_b   1.000
_cell.length_c   1.000
_cell.angle_alpha   90.00
_cell.angle_beta   90.00
_cell.angle_gamma   90.00
#
_symmetry.space_group_name_H-M   'P 1'
#
loop_
_entity.id
_entity.type
_entity.pdbx_description
1 polymer ?
#
loop_
_entity_poly.entity_id
_entity_poly.type
_entity_poly.pdbx_seq_one_letter_code
_entity_poly.pdbx_strand_id
1 'polypeptide(L)'
;MSNDGKRVAIVGGGFSGAMLAARLAERGVASSLIERTGTFGPGLAYATPFDGNLLNVRSGRMGAVHGRADDFVRWLETRHPSHADPEGFAPRRLYGLYVQDRLAAAEAAHPGRIERVTGEAAVIDGTRVRLADGRTVETGAVVLATGNPVPRAAGSGARIISNPWAAGALEPIGAQDDVVLIGAGLTMVDMVLWLSAQGWTGRATALSRHGLKPRAHGVTADAPLPPTAALTAGAASQRLAEARRLARDGDWRGVMEGLRPITHDLWAGADTATRARWLRHLRPWWDVHRHRIAAPVAAELAALEAEGRLRIVAGRVRRIEATAEGVAVDWNPRQGGEQPPLCGGWLIDCSGPAHDTAADPLSGPLITTGRARLDPLKLGLDLDQDGRVRGADGQSDPRLFVLGPPARAAFWETIAVPDIRQRIEGLADRLSDLQASDSR
;
A
#
# COMPACT_ATOMS: atom_id res chain seq x y z
N MET A 1 10.16 -16.32 -35.88
CA MET A 1 10.49 -14.99 -35.35
C MET A 1 9.88 -14.93 -33.96
N SER A 2 10.69 -14.92 -32.90
CA SER A 2 10.18 -14.88 -31.54
C SER A 2 9.44 -13.55 -31.29
N ASN A 3 8.26 -13.63 -30.74
CA ASN A 3 7.39 -12.45 -30.47
C ASN A 3 7.86 -11.67 -29.23
N ASP A 4 9.13 -11.90 -28.79
CA ASP A 4 9.65 -11.44 -27.49
C ASP A 4 9.81 -9.92 -27.40
N GLY A 5 10.12 -9.23 -28.50
CA GLY A 5 10.27 -7.77 -28.52
C GLY A 5 8.99 -6.95 -28.36
N LYS A 6 7.81 -7.62 -28.36
CA LYS A 6 6.49 -6.96 -28.23
C LYS A 6 5.81 -7.21 -26.88
N ARG A 7 6.38 -8.01 -25.97
CA ARG A 7 5.82 -8.25 -24.65
C ARG A 7 5.97 -7.00 -23.75
N VAL A 8 5.13 -6.91 -22.73
CA VAL A 8 5.28 -5.94 -21.65
C VAL A 8 5.90 -6.65 -20.44
N ALA A 9 7.04 -6.19 -19.94
CA ALA A 9 7.55 -6.67 -18.65
C ALA A 9 6.79 -6.00 -17.51
N ILE A 10 6.26 -6.80 -16.60
CA ILE A 10 5.60 -6.32 -15.37
C ILE A 10 6.44 -6.80 -14.19
N VAL A 11 7.13 -5.88 -13.53
CA VAL A 11 7.99 -6.17 -12.37
C VAL A 11 7.18 -6.06 -11.08
N GLY A 12 6.93 -7.19 -10.45
CA GLY A 12 6.09 -7.36 -9.26
C GLY A 12 4.79 -8.11 -9.57
N GLY A 13 4.68 -9.34 -9.06
CA GLY A 13 3.56 -10.26 -9.28
C GLY A 13 2.43 -10.13 -8.27
N GLY A 14 2.38 -9.07 -7.45
CA GLY A 14 1.27 -8.79 -6.54
C GLY A 14 -0.01 -8.35 -7.26
N PHE A 15 -1.03 -7.89 -6.51
CA PHE A 15 -2.33 -7.47 -7.06
C PHE A 15 -2.22 -6.59 -8.30
N SER A 16 -1.44 -5.52 -8.24
CA SER A 16 -1.33 -4.55 -9.34
C SER A 16 -0.78 -5.18 -10.62
N GLY A 17 0.31 -5.94 -10.50
CA GLY A 17 0.95 -6.58 -11.65
C GLY A 17 0.13 -7.75 -12.21
N ALA A 18 -0.40 -8.61 -11.34
CA ALA A 18 -1.23 -9.75 -11.74
C ALA A 18 -2.49 -9.30 -12.49
N MET A 19 -3.17 -8.28 -11.99
CA MET A 19 -4.38 -7.77 -12.64
C MET A 19 -4.06 -6.98 -13.91
N LEU A 20 -2.93 -6.26 -13.97
CA LEU A 20 -2.49 -5.66 -15.22
C LEU A 20 -2.20 -6.72 -16.29
N ALA A 21 -1.49 -7.81 -15.94
CA ALA A 21 -1.23 -8.91 -16.86
C ALA A 21 -2.53 -9.53 -17.39
N ALA A 22 -3.52 -9.76 -16.51
CA ALA A 22 -4.84 -10.25 -16.90
C ALA A 22 -5.55 -9.29 -17.88
N ARG A 23 -5.54 -7.97 -17.59
CA ARG A 23 -6.21 -6.98 -18.44
C ARG A 23 -5.51 -6.78 -19.79
N LEU A 24 -4.18 -6.92 -19.84
CA LEU A 24 -3.42 -6.94 -21.09
C LEU A 24 -3.75 -8.17 -21.93
N ALA A 25 -3.81 -9.35 -21.33
CA ALA A 25 -4.16 -10.59 -22.03
C ALA A 25 -5.54 -10.50 -22.70
N GLU A 26 -6.54 -9.95 -22.01
CA GLU A 26 -7.89 -9.71 -22.56
C GLU A 26 -7.88 -8.74 -23.75
N ARG A 27 -6.87 -7.84 -23.85
CA ARG A 27 -6.65 -6.92 -24.99
C ARG A 27 -5.75 -7.52 -26.06
N GLY A 28 -5.36 -8.80 -25.94
CA GLY A 28 -4.47 -9.47 -26.87
C GLY A 28 -2.99 -9.10 -26.73
N VAL A 29 -2.63 -8.34 -25.69
CA VAL A 29 -1.26 -7.91 -25.41
C VAL A 29 -0.54 -8.97 -24.57
N ALA A 30 0.63 -9.41 -25.02
CA ALA A 30 1.44 -10.38 -24.28
C ALA A 30 2.27 -9.68 -23.19
N SER A 31 2.43 -10.34 -22.05
CA SER A 31 3.23 -9.84 -20.93
C SER A 31 4.10 -10.93 -20.29
N SER A 32 5.23 -10.51 -19.69
CA SER A 32 6.06 -11.33 -18.81
C SER A 32 5.93 -10.78 -17.40
N LEU A 33 5.21 -11.51 -16.53
CA LEU A 33 4.97 -11.14 -15.14
C LEU A 33 6.09 -11.69 -14.26
N ILE A 34 6.94 -10.80 -13.74
CA ILE A 34 8.15 -11.12 -13.00
C ILE A 34 7.87 -11.01 -11.50
N GLU A 35 8.11 -12.08 -10.74
CA GLU A 35 7.90 -12.13 -9.29
C GLU A 35 9.03 -12.91 -8.60
N ARG A 36 9.67 -12.29 -7.62
CA ARG A 36 10.83 -12.87 -6.93
C ARG A 36 10.53 -14.09 -6.09
N THR A 37 9.33 -14.16 -5.49
CA THR A 37 8.93 -15.26 -4.59
C THR A 37 8.36 -16.47 -5.32
N GLY A 38 8.01 -16.32 -6.60
CA GLY A 38 7.26 -17.33 -7.37
C GLY A 38 5.78 -17.43 -7.01
N THR A 39 5.28 -16.61 -6.06
CA THR A 39 3.87 -16.55 -5.70
C THR A 39 3.20 -15.36 -6.35
N PHE A 40 2.42 -15.61 -7.38
CA PHE A 40 1.75 -14.59 -8.19
C PHE A 40 0.33 -14.32 -7.68
N GLY A 41 -0.05 -13.06 -7.57
CA GLY A 41 -1.39 -12.59 -7.17
C GLY A 41 -1.43 -11.87 -5.83
N PRO A 42 -1.14 -12.52 -4.69
CA PRO A 42 -1.33 -11.93 -3.37
C PRO A 42 -0.41 -10.74 -3.09
N GLY A 43 0.86 -10.81 -3.53
CA GLY A 43 1.88 -9.87 -3.08
C GLY A 43 1.96 -9.83 -1.54
N LEU A 44 2.65 -8.84 -0.99
CA LEU A 44 2.80 -8.72 0.47
C LEU A 44 1.47 -8.42 1.19
N ALA A 45 0.56 -7.68 0.56
CA ALA A 45 -0.65 -7.18 1.22
C ALA A 45 -1.69 -8.28 1.52
N TYR A 46 -1.69 -9.38 0.75
CA TYR A 46 -2.71 -10.43 0.81
C TYR A 46 -2.11 -11.84 1.02
N ALA A 47 -0.81 -11.93 1.29
CA ALA A 47 -0.12 -13.20 1.55
C ALA A 47 -0.15 -13.61 3.04
N THR A 48 -0.74 -12.84 3.93
CA THR A 48 -0.80 -13.15 5.37
C THR A 48 -1.53 -14.48 5.60
N PRO A 49 -0.99 -15.40 6.41
CA PRO A 49 -1.67 -16.63 6.78
C PRO A 49 -2.74 -16.44 7.86
N PHE A 50 -2.76 -15.28 8.53
CA PHE A 50 -3.64 -15.00 9.66
C PHE A 50 -5.00 -14.47 9.22
N ASP A 51 -6.07 -15.20 9.48
CA ASP A 51 -7.44 -14.85 9.09
C ASP A 51 -8.00 -13.62 9.84
N GLY A 52 -7.45 -13.26 11.00
CA GLY A 52 -7.79 -12.04 11.73
C GLY A 52 -7.33 -10.75 11.03
N ASN A 53 -6.42 -10.84 10.07
CA ASN A 53 -6.06 -9.71 9.21
C ASN A 53 -7.16 -9.46 8.19
N LEU A 54 -8.16 -8.69 8.58
CA LEU A 54 -9.29 -8.35 7.72
C LEU A 54 -8.91 -7.29 6.68
N LEU A 55 -9.64 -7.28 5.58
CA LEU A 55 -9.63 -6.17 4.63
C LEU A 55 -10.07 -4.88 5.34
N ASN A 56 -9.53 -3.76 4.92
CA ASN A 56 -9.90 -2.43 5.39
C ASN A 56 -10.84 -1.70 4.42
N VAL A 57 -11.36 -2.42 3.45
CA VAL A 57 -12.39 -2.01 2.48
C VAL A 57 -13.46 -3.09 2.47
N ARG A 58 -14.74 -2.71 2.41
CA ARG A 58 -15.86 -3.66 2.37
C ARG A 58 -15.77 -4.57 1.15
N SER A 59 -16.13 -5.84 1.33
CA SER A 59 -16.00 -6.88 0.31
C SER A 59 -16.73 -6.52 -0.99
N GLY A 60 -17.90 -5.88 -0.92
CA GLY A 60 -18.66 -5.41 -2.08
C GLY A 60 -17.97 -4.36 -2.95
N ARG A 61 -16.85 -3.78 -2.50
CA ARG A 61 -16.05 -2.79 -3.24
C ARG A 61 -14.71 -3.34 -3.72
N MET A 62 -14.42 -4.62 -3.41
CA MET A 62 -13.09 -5.23 -3.61
C MET A 62 -12.95 -6.01 -4.93
N GLY A 63 -13.91 -5.97 -5.84
CA GLY A 63 -13.74 -6.57 -7.17
C GLY A 63 -12.45 -6.08 -7.84
N ALA A 64 -11.69 -6.99 -8.43
CA ALA A 64 -10.39 -6.71 -9.04
C ALA A 64 -10.51 -6.01 -10.41
N VAL A 65 -11.65 -6.14 -11.07
CA VAL A 65 -11.90 -5.62 -12.42
C VAL A 65 -12.71 -4.32 -12.33
N HIS A 66 -12.32 -3.31 -13.10
CA HIS A 66 -13.07 -2.05 -13.18
C HIS A 66 -14.49 -2.32 -13.71
N GLY A 67 -15.49 -1.62 -13.14
CA GLY A 67 -16.91 -1.84 -13.47
C GLY A 67 -17.55 -3.08 -12.82
N ARG A 68 -16.78 -3.96 -12.16
CA ARG A 68 -17.27 -5.16 -11.46
C ARG A 68 -16.88 -5.13 -9.98
N ALA A 69 -17.39 -4.16 -9.24
CA ALA A 69 -17.03 -3.98 -7.83
C ALA A 69 -17.43 -5.16 -6.95
N ASP A 70 -18.49 -5.87 -7.30
CA ASP A 70 -19.06 -7.03 -6.61
C ASP A 70 -18.43 -8.38 -7.00
N ASP A 71 -17.51 -8.43 -7.96
CA ASP A 71 -16.90 -9.69 -8.46
C ASP A 71 -16.22 -10.51 -7.34
N PHE A 72 -15.65 -9.84 -6.34
CA PHE A 72 -15.06 -10.53 -5.18
C PHE A 72 -16.14 -11.19 -4.31
N VAL A 73 -17.28 -10.54 -4.08
CA VAL A 73 -18.39 -11.12 -3.30
C VAL A 73 -18.96 -12.33 -4.02
N ARG A 74 -19.18 -12.27 -5.33
CA ARG A 74 -19.64 -13.42 -6.13
C ARG A 74 -18.66 -14.60 -6.08
N TRP A 75 -17.36 -14.31 -6.06
CA TRP A 75 -16.34 -15.34 -5.87
C TRP A 75 -16.44 -15.95 -4.47
N LEU A 76 -16.64 -15.12 -3.41
CA LEU A 76 -16.86 -15.58 -2.05
C LEU A 76 -18.12 -16.44 -1.94
N GLU A 77 -19.23 -16.06 -2.54
CA GLU A 77 -20.48 -16.85 -2.57
C GLU A 77 -20.24 -18.29 -3.05
N THR A 78 -19.36 -18.43 -4.03
CA THR A 78 -19.05 -19.75 -4.61
C THR A 78 -18.01 -20.53 -3.81
N ARG A 79 -16.98 -19.87 -3.27
CA ARG A 79 -15.80 -20.52 -2.69
C ARG A 79 -15.76 -20.48 -1.17
N HIS A 80 -16.31 -19.42 -0.56
CA HIS A 80 -16.27 -19.15 0.89
C HIS A 80 -17.56 -18.46 1.35
N PRO A 81 -18.74 -19.14 1.27
CA PRO A 81 -20.06 -18.52 1.51
C PRO A 81 -20.20 -17.82 2.86
N SER A 82 -19.52 -18.30 3.90
CA SER A 82 -19.53 -17.69 5.25
C SER A 82 -18.90 -16.29 5.29
N HIS A 83 -18.16 -15.89 4.26
CA HIS A 83 -17.52 -14.58 4.14
C HIS A 83 -18.13 -13.69 3.04
N ALA A 84 -19.23 -14.11 2.43
CA ALA A 84 -19.84 -13.47 1.26
C ALA A 84 -20.75 -12.27 1.62
N ASP A 85 -20.44 -11.56 2.69
CA ASP A 85 -21.15 -10.33 3.06
C ASP A 85 -20.55 -9.12 2.30
N PRO A 86 -21.31 -8.46 1.40
CA PRO A 86 -20.84 -7.28 0.67
C PRO A 86 -20.53 -6.09 1.59
N GLU A 87 -21.21 -5.97 2.72
CA GLU A 87 -20.98 -4.92 3.74
C GLU A 87 -19.90 -5.33 4.76
N GLY A 88 -19.52 -6.60 4.78
CA GLY A 88 -18.50 -7.17 5.65
C GLY A 88 -17.07 -6.94 5.16
N PHE A 89 -16.14 -7.47 5.96
CA PHE A 89 -14.70 -7.37 5.72
C PHE A 89 -14.12 -8.79 5.75
N ALA A 90 -13.84 -9.35 4.58
CA ALA A 90 -13.26 -10.68 4.48
C ALA A 90 -11.77 -10.70 4.92
N PRO A 91 -11.25 -11.87 5.35
CA PRO A 91 -9.82 -12.07 5.55
C PRO A 91 -8.99 -11.72 4.32
N ARG A 92 -7.84 -11.03 4.51
CA ARG A 92 -6.96 -10.65 3.39
C ARG A 92 -6.47 -11.86 2.60
N ARG A 93 -6.26 -13.00 3.25
CA ARG A 93 -5.87 -14.26 2.59
C ARG A 93 -6.87 -14.67 1.50
N LEU A 94 -8.17 -14.55 1.78
CA LEU A 94 -9.20 -14.89 0.79
C LEU A 94 -9.14 -13.98 -0.43
N TYR A 95 -8.80 -12.71 -0.23
CA TYR A 95 -8.57 -11.82 -1.33
C TYR A 95 -7.34 -12.21 -2.17
N GLY A 96 -6.28 -12.69 -1.52
CA GLY A 96 -5.11 -13.24 -2.21
C GLY A 96 -5.48 -14.43 -3.12
N LEU A 97 -6.27 -15.39 -2.63
CA LEU A 97 -6.78 -16.53 -3.41
C LEU A 97 -7.65 -16.08 -4.58
N TYR A 98 -8.54 -15.10 -4.35
CA TYR A 98 -9.36 -14.52 -5.40
C TYR A 98 -8.51 -13.91 -6.53
N VAL A 99 -7.46 -13.17 -6.22
CA VAL A 99 -6.55 -12.57 -7.22
C VAL A 99 -5.82 -13.67 -8.00
N GLN A 100 -5.39 -14.75 -7.34
CA GLN A 100 -4.79 -15.91 -7.99
C GLN A 100 -5.77 -16.59 -8.98
N ASP A 101 -7.02 -16.79 -8.57
CA ASP A 101 -8.06 -17.36 -9.43
C ASP A 101 -8.36 -16.45 -10.64
N ARG A 102 -8.39 -15.13 -10.46
CA ARG A 102 -8.56 -14.18 -11.58
C ARG A 102 -7.39 -14.23 -12.57
N LEU A 103 -6.15 -14.31 -12.07
CA LEU A 103 -4.98 -14.45 -12.93
C LEU A 103 -5.01 -15.77 -13.71
N ALA A 104 -5.28 -16.90 -13.02
CA ALA A 104 -5.37 -18.21 -13.65
C ALA A 104 -6.50 -18.29 -14.70
N ALA A 105 -7.65 -17.66 -14.42
CA ALA A 105 -8.75 -17.58 -15.38
C ALA A 105 -8.35 -16.79 -16.64
N ALA A 106 -7.61 -15.69 -16.51
CA ALA A 106 -7.11 -14.93 -17.65
C ALA A 106 -6.08 -15.72 -18.47
N GLU A 107 -5.20 -16.47 -17.83
CA GLU A 107 -4.24 -17.37 -18.50
C GLU A 107 -4.95 -18.48 -19.31
N ALA A 108 -5.97 -19.08 -18.72
CA ALA A 108 -6.75 -20.13 -19.37
C ALA A 108 -7.56 -19.60 -20.57
N ALA A 109 -8.12 -18.38 -20.44
CA ALA A 109 -8.90 -17.74 -21.50
C ALA A 109 -8.00 -17.22 -22.65
N HIS A 110 -6.75 -16.86 -22.35
CA HIS A 110 -5.81 -16.26 -23.31
C HIS A 110 -4.44 -16.96 -23.31
N PRO A 111 -4.36 -18.22 -23.78
CA PRO A 111 -3.14 -19.02 -23.74
C PRO A 111 -1.95 -18.31 -24.37
N GLY A 112 -0.79 -18.36 -23.72
CA GLY A 112 0.47 -17.77 -24.20
C GLY A 112 0.57 -16.24 -24.08
N ARG A 113 -0.47 -15.56 -23.59
CA ARG A 113 -0.41 -14.09 -23.39
C ARG A 113 0.26 -13.69 -22.09
N ILE A 114 0.20 -14.51 -21.05
CA ILE A 114 0.87 -14.24 -19.77
C ILE A 114 1.98 -15.28 -19.58
N GLU A 115 3.19 -14.82 -19.39
CA GLU A 115 4.34 -15.62 -19.00
C GLU A 115 4.70 -15.32 -17.56
N ARG A 116 4.69 -16.32 -16.68
CA ARG A 116 5.17 -16.16 -15.30
C ARG A 116 6.67 -16.38 -15.24
N VAL A 117 7.39 -15.37 -14.77
CA VAL A 117 8.85 -15.43 -14.60
C VAL A 117 9.18 -15.32 -13.13
N THR A 118 9.58 -16.43 -12.52
CA THR A 118 10.11 -16.41 -11.15
C THR A 118 11.55 -15.92 -11.17
N GLY A 119 11.80 -14.80 -10.49
CA GLY A 119 13.12 -14.19 -10.39
C GLY A 119 13.05 -12.75 -9.87
N GLU A 120 14.13 -12.30 -9.27
CA GLU A 120 14.26 -10.93 -8.77
C GLU A 120 14.82 -10.03 -9.90
N ALA A 121 14.05 -8.99 -10.25
CA ALA A 121 14.54 -7.98 -11.18
C ALA A 121 15.64 -7.14 -10.51
N ALA A 122 16.81 -7.08 -11.13
CA ALA A 122 17.98 -6.40 -10.58
C ALA A 122 18.34 -5.11 -11.35
N VAL A 123 18.18 -5.10 -12.66
CA VAL A 123 18.53 -3.94 -13.50
C VAL A 123 17.53 -3.77 -14.63
N ILE A 124 17.18 -2.51 -14.91
CA ILE A 124 16.36 -2.12 -16.06
C ILE A 124 17.22 -1.28 -17.01
N ASP A 125 17.51 -1.83 -18.18
CA ASP A 125 18.28 -1.18 -19.23
C ASP A 125 17.42 -1.06 -20.50
N GLY A 126 17.02 0.15 -20.85
CA GLY A 126 16.02 0.37 -21.88
C GLY A 126 14.72 -0.37 -21.55
N THR A 127 14.31 -1.29 -22.41
CA THR A 127 13.17 -2.18 -22.20
C THR A 127 13.57 -3.58 -21.74
N ARG A 128 14.85 -3.79 -21.39
CA ARG A 128 15.39 -5.05 -20.88
C ARG A 128 15.30 -5.10 -19.38
N VAL A 129 14.83 -6.20 -18.83
CA VAL A 129 14.87 -6.47 -17.41
C VAL A 129 15.83 -7.61 -17.14
N ARG A 130 16.95 -7.31 -16.51
CA ARG A 130 17.93 -8.31 -16.08
C ARG A 130 17.59 -8.78 -14.66
N LEU A 131 17.51 -10.07 -14.49
CA LEU A 131 17.25 -10.71 -13.19
C LEU A 131 18.56 -10.91 -12.42
N ALA A 132 18.46 -11.09 -11.10
CA ALA A 132 19.61 -11.31 -10.23
C ALA A 132 20.37 -12.62 -10.55
N ASP A 133 19.71 -13.62 -11.14
CA ASP A 133 20.30 -14.87 -11.59
C ASP A 133 20.99 -14.79 -12.99
N GLY A 134 21.04 -13.61 -13.59
CA GLY A 134 21.67 -13.35 -14.88
C GLY A 134 20.77 -13.51 -16.09
N ARG A 135 19.56 -14.08 -15.96
CA ARG A 135 18.59 -14.13 -17.06
C ARG A 135 18.16 -12.72 -17.47
N THR A 136 17.79 -12.56 -18.74
CA THR A 136 17.30 -11.28 -19.28
C THR A 136 15.93 -11.50 -19.92
N VAL A 137 15.01 -10.60 -19.64
CA VAL A 137 13.67 -10.54 -20.26
C VAL A 137 13.65 -9.34 -21.21
N GLU A 138 13.60 -9.61 -22.51
CA GLU A 138 13.52 -8.59 -23.57
C GLU A 138 12.06 -8.22 -23.83
N THR A 139 11.73 -6.92 -23.81
CA THR A 139 10.33 -6.47 -23.92
C THR A 139 10.17 -5.17 -24.69
N GLY A 140 8.93 -4.79 -25.01
CA GLY A 140 8.61 -3.51 -25.65
C GLY A 140 8.38 -2.35 -24.66
N ALA A 141 8.01 -2.66 -23.42
CA ALA A 141 7.79 -1.69 -22.35
C ALA A 141 7.95 -2.36 -20.98
N VAL A 142 8.25 -1.56 -19.96
CA VAL A 142 8.43 -2.03 -18.57
C VAL A 142 7.45 -1.31 -17.66
N VAL A 143 6.78 -2.05 -16.77
CA VAL A 143 5.91 -1.53 -15.74
C VAL A 143 6.44 -1.93 -14.36
N LEU A 144 6.76 -0.96 -13.52
CA LEU A 144 7.13 -1.17 -12.12
C LEU A 144 5.86 -1.27 -11.28
N ALA A 145 5.49 -2.49 -10.88
CA ALA A 145 4.37 -2.80 -10.00
C ALA A 145 4.87 -3.42 -8.67
N THR A 146 6.01 -2.95 -8.17
CA THR A 146 6.81 -3.53 -7.09
C THR A 146 6.16 -3.45 -5.70
N GLY A 147 5.00 -2.79 -5.59
CA GLY A 147 4.31 -2.63 -4.31
C GLY A 147 4.99 -1.62 -3.37
N ASN A 148 4.72 -1.74 -2.07
CA ASN A 148 5.40 -0.91 -1.07
C ASN A 148 6.85 -1.36 -0.91
N PRO A 149 7.82 -0.43 -0.81
CA PRO A 149 9.20 -0.78 -0.50
C PRO A 149 9.32 -1.39 0.90
N VAL A 150 10.35 -2.21 1.09
CA VAL A 150 10.66 -2.81 2.39
C VAL A 150 10.89 -1.68 3.41
N PRO A 151 10.35 -1.78 4.64
CA PRO A 151 10.58 -0.79 5.67
C PRO A 151 12.09 -0.59 5.92
N ARG A 152 12.50 0.66 6.11
CA ARG A 152 13.86 0.94 6.57
C ARG A 152 13.95 0.54 8.04
N ALA A 153 14.97 -0.21 8.41
CA ALA A 153 15.17 -0.62 9.79
C ALA A 153 15.19 0.60 10.73
N ALA A 154 14.31 0.62 11.74
CA ALA A 154 14.28 1.67 12.77
C ALA A 154 15.53 1.60 13.67
N GLY A 155 16.24 0.46 13.66
CA GLY A 155 17.46 0.20 14.40
C GLY A 155 18.02 -1.16 14.03
N SER A 156 19.15 -1.53 14.65
CA SER A 156 19.78 -2.85 14.53
C SER A 156 19.90 -3.47 15.91
N GLY A 157 19.60 -4.76 16.04
CA GLY A 157 19.70 -5.51 17.30
C GLY A 157 18.81 -6.74 17.32
N ALA A 158 19.15 -7.72 18.13
CA ALA A 158 18.47 -9.01 18.20
C ALA A 158 16.99 -8.91 18.67
N ARG A 159 16.61 -7.81 19.31
CA ARG A 159 15.28 -7.55 19.85
C ARG A 159 14.48 -6.53 19.03
N ILE A 160 14.93 -6.23 17.78
CA ILE A 160 14.29 -5.27 16.88
C ILE A 160 13.75 -6.00 15.65
N ILE A 161 12.44 -5.99 15.48
CA ILE A 161 11.72 -6.53 14.32
C ILE A 161 11.47 -5.39 13.35
N SER A 162 12.36 -5.21 12.37
CA SER A 162 12.28 -4.12 11.39
C SER A 162 11.29 -4.40 10.27
N ASN A 163 11.03 -5.67 9.94
CA ASN A 163 10.02 -6.08 8.97
C ASN A 163 9.05 -7.08 9.61
N PRO A 164 7.96 -6.59 10.22
CA PRO A 164 7.00 -7.46 10.90
C PRO A 164 6.19 -8.37 9.96
N TRP A 165 6.27 -8.13 8.65
CA TRP A 165 5.60 -8.93 7.63
C TRP A 165 6.45 -10.11 7.13
N ALA A 166 7.71 -10.21 7.53
CA ALA A 166 8.54 -11.36 7.19
C ALA A 166 8.00 -12.62 7.87
N ALA A 167 8.09 -13.75 7.18
CA ALA A 167 7.66 -15.04 7.73
C ALA A 167 8.39 -15.31 9.06
N GLY A 168 7.66 -15.69 10.10
CA GLY A 168 8.22 -15.98 11.42
C GLY A 168 8.71 -14.76 12.22
N ALA A 169 8.58 -13.53 11.71
CA ALA A 169 9.14 -12.33 12.35
C ALA A 169 8.67 -12.12 13.80
N LEU A 170 7.45 -12.50 14.11
CA LEU A 170 6.87 -12.32 15.44
C LEU A 170 6.96 -13.58 16.32
N GLU A 171 7.39 -14.71 15.80
CA GLU A 171 7.51 -15.98 16.54
C GLU A 171 8.42 -15.91 17.77
N PRO A 172 9.52 -15.11 17.78
CA PRO A 172 10.39 -15.01 18.93
C PRO A 172 9.78 -14.28 20.14
N ILE A 173 8.63 -13.60 19.97
CA ILE A 173 7.97 -12.84 21.04
C ILE A 173 7.27 -13.81 21.97
N GLY A 174 7.71 -13.84 23.25
CA GLY A 174 7.10 -14.67 24.27
C GLY A 174 5.69 -14.20 24.66
N ALA A 175 4.88 -15.12 25.18
CA ALA A 175 3.48 -14.85 25.51
C ALA A 175 3.28 -13.70 26.54
N GLN A 176 4.29 -13.38 27.34
CA GLN A 176 4.22 -12.34 28.37
C GLN A 176 5.18 -11.17 28.10
N ASP A 177 5.88 -11.18 26.96
CA ASP A 177 6.81 -10.10 26.62
C ASP A 177 6.08 -8.79 26.38
N ASP A 178 6.53 -7.71 26.98
CA ASP A 178 6.08 -6.37 26.64
C ASP A 178 6.72 -5.93 25.33
N VAL A 179 5.95 -5.23 24.48
CA VAL A 179 6.43 -4.78 23.16
C VAL A 179 6.29 -3.26 23.00
N VAL A 180 7.30 -2.65 22.39
CA VAL A 180 7.26 -1.26 21.93
C VAL A 180 7.06 -1.24 20.42
N LEU A 181 6.02 -0.53 19.95
CA LEU A 181 5.73 -0.39 18.52
C LEU A 181 6.03 1.04 18.06
N ILE A 182 6.80 1.17 16.98
CA ILE A 182 7.03 2.47 16.35
C ILE A 182 6.03 2.67 15.22
N GLY A 183 5.07 3.55 15.44
CA GLY A 183 3.91 3.77 14.56
C GLY A 183 2.61 3.26 15.19
N ALA A 184 1.49 3.93 14.89
CA ALA A 184 0.16 3.60 15.40
C ALA A 184 -0.87 3.47 14.25
N GLY A 185 -0.41 3.10 13.04
CA GLY A 185 -1.23 2.89 11.85
C GLY A 185 -1.74 1.46 11.72
N LEU A 186 -2.20 1.08 10.52
CA LEU A 186 -2.75 -0.26 10.23
C LEU A 186 -1.76 -1.39 10.55
N THR A 187 -0.46 -1.19 10.34
CA THR A 187 0.55 -2.21 10.68
C THR A 187 0.57 -2.51 12.17
N MET A 188 0.50 -1.47 13.03
CA MET A 188 0.40 -1.68 14.48
C MET A 188 -0.85 -2.50 14.84
N VAL A 189 -1.99 -2.16 14.23
CA VAL A 189 -3.24 -2.91 14.43
C VAL A 189 -3.05 -4.38 14.09
N ASP A 190 -2.55 -4.67 12.89
CA ASP A 190 -2.35 -6.05 12.42
C ASP A 190 -1.39 -6.84 13.34
N MET A 191 -0.30 -6.22 13.83
CA MET A 191 0.68 -6.88 14.69
C MET A 191 0.11 -7.17 16.09
N VAL A 192 -0.59 -6.22 16.69
CA VAL A 192 -1.23 -6.40 18.02
C VAL A 192 -2.32 -7.49 17.96
N LEU A 193 -3.14 -7.50 16.92
CA LEU A 193 -4.15 -8.54 16.73
C LEU A 193 -3.54 -9.91 16.50
N TRP A 194 -2.46 -9.99 15.72
CA TRP A 194 -1.76 -11.24 15.51
C TRP A 194 -1.18 -11.80 16.82
N LEU A 195 -0.51 -10.96 17.63
CA LEU A 195 0.01 -11.36 18.93
C LEU A 195 -1.13 -11.83 19.86
N SER A 196 -2.22 -11.06 19.94
CA SER A 196 -3.38 -11.41 20.76
C SER A 196 -3.95 -12.78 20.38
N ALA A 197 -4.10 -13.06 19.09
CA ALA A 197 -4.59 -14.33 18.58
C ALA A 197 -3.66 -15.52 18.86
N GLN A 198 -2.35 -15.27 19.06
CA GLN A 198 -1.39 -16.31 19.48
C GLN A 198 -1.36 -16.52 21.02
N GLY A 199 -2.29 -15.92 21.75
CA GLY A 199 -2.35 -16.05 23.21
C GLY A 199 -1.38 -15.14 23.96
N TRP A 200 -0.84 -14.12 23.30
CA TRP A 200 -0.01 -13.13 23.97
C TRP A 200 -0.80 -12.29 24.97
N THR A 201 -0.26 -12.15 26.19
CA THR A 201 -0.86 -11.46 27.34
C THR A 201 -0.02 -10.27 27.84
N GLY A 202 1.10 -9.99 27.21
CA GLY A 202 1.95 -8.85 27.54
C GLY A 202 1.30 -7.49 27.24
N ARG A 203 2.07 -6.43 27.35
CA ARG A 203 1.63 -5.05 27.11
C ARG A 203 2.30 -4.48 25.86
N ALA A 204 1.53 -3.75 25.06
CA ALA A 204 1.98 -3.02 23.90
C ALA A 204 1.99 -1.51 24.15
N THR A 205 3.09 -0.83 23.88
CA THR A 205 3.13 0.63 23.86
C THR A 205 3.48 1.10 22.44
N ALA A 206 2.51 1.74 21.75
CA ALA A 206 2.70 2.27 20.41
C ALA A 206 3.05 3.76 20.47
N LEU A 207 4.21 4.12 19.92
CA LEU A 207 4.68 5.50 19.83
C LEU A 207 4.49 6.03 18.40
N SER A 208 3.73 7.10 18.26
CA SER A 208 3.62 7.80 16.98
C SER A 208 3.63 9.33 17.15
N ARG A 209 3.97 10.06 16.08
CA ARG A 209 4.12 11.53 16.13
C ARG A 209 2.90 12.27 16.66
N HIS A 210 1.72 11.74 16.49
CA HIS A 210 0.45 12.38 16.82
C HIS A 210 -0.41 11.58 17.81
N GLY A 211 -0.05 10.33 18.15
CA GLY A 211 -0.86 9.46 18.98
C GLY A 211 -2.21 9.11 18.35
N LEU A 212 -2.31 9.16 17.03
CA LEU A 212 -3.53 8.87 16.29
C LEU A 212 -3.53 7.42 15.85
N LYS A 213 -4.69 6.76 15.99
CA LYS A 213 -4.96 5.41 15.49
C LYS A 213 -6.03 5.43 14.38
N PRO A 214 -6.08 4.42 13.50
CA PRO A 214 -7.12 4.28 12.49
C PRO A 214 -8.53 4.32 13.11
N ARG A 215 -9.46 4.99 12.42
CA ARG A 215 -10.86 5.06 12.84
C ARG A 215 -11.62 3.83 12.36
N ALA A 216 -12.68 3.48 13.08
CA ALA A 216 -13.58 2.40 12.67
C ALA A 216 -14.47 2.82 11.49
N HIS A 217 -14.79 1.86 10.63
CA HIS A 217 -15.92 1.98 9.70
C HIS A 217 -17.24 2.12 10.46
N GLY A 218 -18.27 2.69 9.82
CA GLY A 218 -19.65 2.62 10.27
C GLY A 218 -20.19 1.19 10.22
N VAL A 219 -21.37 0.95 10.76
CA VAL A 219 -22.04 -0.36 10.71
C VAL A 219 -22.39 -0.71 9.26
N THR A 220 -22.93 0.27 8.53
CA THR A 220 -23.24 0.17 7.09
C THR A 220 -22.28 1.01 6.25
N ALA A 221 -22.36 0.89 4.92
CA ALA A 221 -21.62 1.76 4.03
C ALA A 221 -22.07 3.22 4.20
N ASP A 222 -21.10 4.12 4.31
CA ASP A 222 -21.37 5.54 4.49
C ASP A 222 -21.81 6.17 3.18
N ALA A 223 -22.91 6.95 3.21
CA ALA A 223 -23.36 7.71 2.06
C ALA A 223 -22.39 8.88 1.79
N PRO A 224 -21.92 9.07 0.53
CA PRO A 224 -21.08 10.20 0.19
C PRO A 224 -21.80 11.54 0.38
N LEU A 225 -21.20 12.47 1.11
CA LEU A 225 -21.63 13.87 1.11
C LEU A 225 -20.99 14.57 -0.09
N PRO A 226 -21.75 15.22 -0.96
CA PRO A 226 -21.19 15.95 -2.10
C PRO A 226 -20.20 17.01 -1.63
N PRO A 227 -18.99 17.08 -2.24
CA PRO A 227 -18.01 18.08 -1.86
C PRO A 227 -18.50 19.49 -2.21
N THR A 228 -18.40 20.41 -1.25
CA THR A 228 -18.71 21.82 -1.47
C THR A 228 -17.59 22.53 -2.22
N ALA A 229 -17.88 23.69 -2.83
CA ALA A 229 -16.86 24.53 -3.46
C ALA A 229 -15.75 24.92 -2.47
N ALA A 230 -16.09 25.13 -1.20
CA ALA A 230 -15.10 25.44 -0.16
C ALA A 230 -14.12 24.27 0.12
N LEU A 231 -14.54 23.01 -0.06
CA LEU A 231 -13.65 21.85 0.02
C LEU A 231 -12.71 21.73 -1.19
N THR A 232 -13.16 22.15 -2.37
CA THR A 232 -12.44 21.90 -3.63
C THR A 232 -11.55 23.06 -4.07
N ALA A 233 -11.94 24.31 -3.80
CA ALA A 233 -11.28 25.50 -4.33
C ALA A 233 -10.56 26.38 -3.30
N GLY A 234 -10.76 26.18 -1.99
CA GLY A 234 -10.19 27.03 -0.95
C GLY A 234 -8.72 26.74 -0.62
N ALA A 235 -8.11 27.61 0.18
CA ALA A 235 -6.81 27.32 0.81
C ALA A 235 -6.91 26.13 1.76
N ALA A 236 -5.79 25.47 2.08
CA ALA A 236 -5.78 24.25 2.92
C ALA A 236 -6.50 24.44 4.28
N SER A 237 -6.35 25.61 4.90
CA SER A 237 -7.04 25.98 6.15
C SER A 237 -8.56 26.09 5.98
N GLN A 238 -9.01 26.68 4.88
CA GLN A 238 -10.45 26.82 4.55
C GLN A 238 -11.07 25.44 4.27
N ARG A 239 -10.40 24.61 3.49
CA ARG A 239 -10.82 23.22 3.22
C ARG A 239 -10.94 22.42 4.53
N LEU A 240 -9.98 22.54 5.43
CA LEU A 240 -10.03 21.86 6.73
C LEU A 240 -11.15 22.40 7.63
N ALA A 241 -11.38 23.72 7.64
CA ALA A 241 -12.47 24.32 8.38
C ALA A 241 -13.83 23.84 7.86
N GLU A 242 -14.01 23.79 6.54
CA GLU A 242 -15.23 23.29 5.91
C GLU A 242 -15.44 21.79 6.16
N ALA A 243 -14.40 20.97 6.03
CA ALA A 243 -14.48 19.55 6.37
C ALA A 243 -14.93 19.32 7.81
N ARG A 244 -14.40 20.12 8.75
CA ARG A 244 -14.80 20.08 10.18
C ARG A 244 -16.24 20.55 10.40
N ARG A 245 -16.68 21.56 9.67
CA ARG A 245 -18.07 22.03 9.74
C ARG A 245 -19.02 20.92 9.27
N LEU A 246 -18.78 20.38 8.08
CA LEU A 246 -19.60 19.27 7.54
C LEU A 246 -19.61 18.04 8.45
N ALA A 247 -18.47 17.75 9.09
CA ALA A 247 -18.37 16.62 10.01
C ALA A 247 -19.07 16.85 11.37
N ARG A 248 -19.34 18.11 11.76
CA ARG A 248 -20.17 18.43 12.96
C ARG A 248 -21.66 18.36 12.64
N ASP A 249 -22.03 18.79 11.43
CA ASP A 249 -23.43 18.86 10.98
C ASP A 249 -23.93 17.48 10.48
N GLY A 250 -23.00 16.54 10.21
CA GLY A 250 -23.27 15.21 9.69
C GLY A 250 -22.22 14.19 10.10
N ASP A 251 -22.10 13.07 9.35
CA ASP A 251 -21.06 12.08 9.60
C ASP A 251 -19.79 12.44 8.80
N TRP A 252 -18.65 12.56 9.51
CA TRP A 252 -17.34 12.75 8.92
C TRP A 252 -16.99 11.67 7.86
N ARG A 253 -17.57 10.47 8.00
CA ARG A 253 -17.37 9.38 7.03
C ARG A 253 -17.95 9.73 5.68
N GLY A 254 -19.14 10.32 5.64
CA GLY A 254 -19.76 10.82 4.41
C GLY A 254 -18.90 11.89 3.73
N VAL A 255 -18.26 12.78 4.50
CA VAL A 255 -17.30 13.77 3.97
C VAL A 255 -16.11 13.06 3.29
N MET A 256 -15.54 12.04 3.93
CA MET A 256 -14.42 11.29 3.38
C MET A 256 -14.81 10.51 2.11
N GLU A 257 -15.99 9.89 2.08
CA GLU A 257 -16.49 9.20 0.89
C GLU A 257 -16.77 10.19 -0.27
N GLY A 258 -17.24 11.39 0.04
CA GLY A 258 -17.44 12.45 -0.97
C GLY A 258 -16.14 13.02 -1.54
N LEU A 259 -15.09 13.10 -0.73
CA LEU A 259 -13.76 13.55 -1.17
C LEU A 259 -13.02 12.51 -2.01
N ARG A 260 -13.29 11.22 -1.80
CA ARG A 260 -12.56 10.13 -2.43
C ARG A 260 -12.49 10.22 -3.96
N PRO A 261 -13.61 10.43 -4.71
CA PRO A 261 -13.57 10.47 -6.16
C PRO A 261 -12.72 11.61 -6.74
N ILE A 262 -12.61 12.73 -5.99
CA ILE A 262 -11.91 13.93 -6.44
C ILE A 262 -10.51 14.09 -5.85
N THR A 263 -10.08 13.16 -4.99
CA THR A 263 -8.77 13.27 -4.30
C THR A 263 -7.61 13.32 -5.28
N HIS A 264 -7.68 12.54 -6.36
CA HIS A 264 -6.67 12.58 -7.42
C HIS A 264 -6.56 13.95 -8.06
N ASP A 265 -7.70 14.54 -8.47
CA ASP A 265 -7.72 15.85 -9.14
C ASP A 265 -7.26 16.97 -8.22
N LEU A 266 -7.65 16.90 -6.93
CA LEU A 266 -7.17 17.84 -5.91
C LEU A 266 -5.65 17.75 -5.74
N TRP A 267 -5.08 16.54 -5.75
CA TRP A 267 -3.64 16.34 -5.65
C TRP A 267 -2.93 16.79 -6.93
N ALA A 268 -3.38 16.37 -8.09
CA ALA A 268 -2.79 16.71 -9.39
C ALA A 268 -2.80 18.21 -9.67
N GLY A 269 -3.91 18.90 -9.33
CA GLY A 269 -4.06 20.34 -9.51
C GLY A 269 -3.32 21.21 -8.48
N ALA A 270 -2.72 20.62 -7.43
CA ALA A 270 -1.99 21.37 -6.42
C ALA A 270 -0.50 21.55 -6.78
N ASP A 271 0.05 22.73 -6.55
CA ASP A 271 1.48 22.97 -6.67
C ASP A 271 2.28 22.27 -5.56
N THR A 272 3.59 22.17 -5.75
CA THR A 272 4.51 21.49 -4.82
C THR A 272 4.44 22.07 -3.40
N ALA A 273 4.32 23.38 -3.24
CA ALA A 273 4.24 24.05 -1.95
C ALA A 273 2.94 23.69 -1.21
N THR A 274 1.84 23.62 -1.94
CA THR A 274 0.52 23.21 -1.41
C THR A 274 0.53 21.73 -1.02
N ARG A 275 1.05 20.83 -1.88
CA ARG A 275 1.23 19.41 -1.55
C ARG A 275 2.10 19.23 -0.30
N ALA A 276 3.22 19.96 -0.17
CA ALA A 276 4.07 19.94 1.02
C ALA A 276 3.32 20.33 2.30
N ARG A 277 2.45 21.37 2.23
CA ARG A 277 1.59 21.78 3.36
C ARG A 277 0.57 20.70 3.72
N TRP A 278 -0.04 20.05 2.72
CA TRP A 278 -0.97 18.94 2.96
C TRP A 278 -0.30 17.75 3.62
N LEU A 279 0.87 17.36 3.15
CA LEU A 279 1.67 16.30 3.77
C LEU A 279 2.01 16.59 5.23
N ARG A 280 2.36 17.84 5.53
CA ARG A 280 2.73 18.25 6.89
C ARG A 280 1.55 18.33 7.84
N HIS A 281 0.43 18.91 7.39
CA HIS A 281 -0.66 19.32 8.27
C HIS A 281 -1.93 18.45 8.16
N LEU A 282 -2.24 17.91 6.97
CA LEU A 282 -3.47 17.17 6.73
C LEU A 282 -3.27 15.65 6.72
N ARG A 283 -2.13 15.17 6.21
CA ARG A 283 -1.88 13.73 6.04
C ARG A 283 -2.14 12.89 7.30
N PRO A 284 -1.69 13.27 8.53
CA PRO A 284 -1.94 12.44 9.71
C PRO A 284 -3.44 12.25 10.00
N TRP A 285 -4.24 13.28 9.73
CA TRP A 285 -5.70 13.23 9.87
C TRP A 285 -6.35 12.48 8.72
N TRP A 286 -5.90 12.73 7.50
CA TRP A 286 -6.32 11.99 6.31
C TRP A 286 -6.13 10.49 6.52
N ASP A 287 -4.92 10.06 6.88
CA ASP A 287 -4.57 8.64 7.00
C ASP A 287 -5.51 7.91 7.97
N VAL A 288 -5.81 8.45 9.15
CA VAL A 288 -6.65 7.77 10.14
C VAL A 288 -8.16 7.78 9.82
N HIS A 289 -8.63 8.76 9.06
CA HIS A 289 -10.04 8.84 8.65
C HIS A 289 -10.31 8.09 7.34
N ARG A 290 -9.29 8.00 6.48
CA ARG A 290 -9.39 7.34 5.18
C ARG A 290 -9.08 5.85 5.24
N HIS A 291 -8.02 5.48 5.94
CA HIS A 291 -7.59 4.09 6.11
C HIS A 291 -8.17 3.52 7.40
N ARG A 292 -9.46 3.24 7.34
CA ARG A 292 -10.25 2.76 8.47
C ARG A 292 -10.03 1.27 8.72
N ILE A 293 -10.47 0.79 9.88
CA ILE A 293 -10.47 -0.61 10.28
C ILE A 293 -11.89 -1.14 10.41
N ALA A 294 -12.07 -2.44 10.25
CA ALA A 294 -13.33 -3.12 10.45
C ALA A 294 -13.86 -2.92 11.88
N ALA A 295 -15.16 -2.85 12.06
CA ALA A 295 -15.75 -2.64 13.39
C ALA A 295 -15.34 -3.70 14.43
N PRO A 296 -15.28 -5.01 14.11
CA PRO A 296 -14.76 -6.02 15.05
C PRO A 296 -13.30 -5.76 15.47
N VAL A 297 -12.44 -5.38 14.54
CA VAL A 297 -11.04 -5.01 14.81
C VAL A 297 -10.95 -3.81 15.76
N ALA A 298 -11.80 -2.80 15.55
CA ALA A 298 -11.84 -1.62 16.42
C ALA A 298 -12.31 -1.97 17.83
N ALA A 299 -13.25 -2.90 17.97
CA ALA A 299 -13.74 -3.38 19.26
C ALA A 299 -12.66 -4.15 20.03
N GLU A 300 -11.89 -5.01 19.37
CA GLU A 300 -10.79 -5.75 19.97
C GLU A 300 -9.68 -4.80 20.47
N LEU A 301 -9.28 -3.81 19.64
CA LEU A 301 -8.32 -2.79 20.07
C LEU A 301 -8.82 -1.98 21.28
N ALA A 302 -10.11 -1.64 21.32
CA ALA A 302 -10.70 -0.92 22.43
C ALA A 302 -10.70 -1.76 23.72
N ALA A 303 -10.93 -3.07 23.61
CA ALA A 303 -10.82 -4.00 24.75
C ALA A 303 -9.40 -4.05 25.29
N LEU A 304 -8.39 -4.18 24.42
CA LEU A 304 -6.97 -4.17 24.84
C LEU A 304 -6.55 -2.84 25.49
N GLU A 305 -7.08 -1.70 25.01
CA GLU A 305 -6.87 -0.40 25.68
C GLU A 305 -7.53 -0.34 27.05
N ALA A 306 -8.76 -0.82 27.17
CA ALA A 306 -9.51 -0.84 28.45
C ALA A 306 -8.85 -1.76 29.48
N GLU A 307 -8.26 -2.86 29.05
CA GLU A 307 -7.47 -3.79 29.87
C GLU A 307 -6.08 -3.24 30.24
N GLY A 308 -5.67 -2.08 29.70
CA GLY A 308 -4.33 -1.52 29.88
C GLY A 308 -3.22 -2.30 29.15
N ARG A 309 -3.59 -3.19 28.25
CA ARG A 309 -2.66 -3.99 27.44
C ARG A 309 -2.19 -3.28 26.17
N LEU A 310 -2.91 -2.28 25.70
CA LEU A 310 -2.48 -1.41 24.60
C LEU A 310 -2.49 0.04 25.08
N ARG A 311 -1.36 0.72 24.93
CA ARG A 311 -1.23 2.16 25.16
C ARG A 311 -0.69 2.85 23.94
N ILE A 312 -1.31 3.95 23.50
CA ILE A 312 -0.84 4.75 22.37
C ILE A 312 -0.36 6.11 22.88
N VAL A 313 0.90 6.47 22.58
CA VAL A 313 1.50 7.72 23.02
C VAL A 313 1.92 8.60 21.86
N ALA A 314 1.83 9.92 22.07
CA ALA A 314 2.17 10.93 21.07
C ALA A 314 3.57 11.50 21.33
N GLY A 315 4.49 11.31 20.38
CA GLY A 315 5.86 11.80 20.50
C GLY A 315 6.74 11.39 19.33
N ARG A 316 8.02 11.70 19.43
CA ARG A 316 9.04 11.38 18.43
C ARG A 316 10.16 10.56 19.07
N VAL A 317 10.54 9.47 18.41
CA VAL A 317 11.75 8.71 18.75
C VAL A 317 12.96 9.63 18.69
N ARG A 318 13.78 9.56 19.72
CA ARG A 318 15.13 10.18 19.78
C ARG A 318 16.20 9.13 19.55
N ARG A 319 16.14 8.04 20.29
CA ARG A 319 17.15 6.99 20.29
C ARG A 319 16.48 5.64 20.57
N ILE A 320 16.98 4.61 19.97
CA ILE A 320 16.62 3.21 20.26
C ILE A 320 17.87 2.51 20.72
N GLU A 321 17.80 1.89 21.89
CA GLU A 321 18.83 1.00 22.43
C GLU A 321 18.26 -0.39 22.54
N ALA A 322 18.99 -1.37 22.02
CA ALA A 322 18.66 -2.77 22.14
C ALA A 322 19.78 -3.48 22.92
N THR A 323 19.40 -4.23 23.94
CA THR A 323 20.28 -5.10 24.72
C THR A 323 19.86 -6.56 24.54
N ALA A 324 20.57 -7.48 25.20
CA ALA A 324 20.19 -8.89 25.22
C ALA A 324 18.83 -9.10 25.95
N GLU A 325 18.53 -8.26 26.94
CA GLU A 325 17.35 -8.36 27.80
C GLU A 325 16.11 -7.67 27.21
N GLY A 326 16.30 -6.68 26.33
CA GLY A 326 15.15 -5.94 25.79
C GLY A 326 15.53 -4.67 25.02
N VAL A 327 14.57 -3.77 24.90
CA VAL A 327 14.73 -2.50 24.19
C VAL A 327 14.31 -1.34 25.08
N ALA A 328 14.99 -0.20 24.90
CA ALA A 328 14.63 1.10 25.47
C ALA A 328 14.53 2.13 24.35
N VAL A 329 13.46 2.92 24.35
CA VAL A 329 13.20 3.96 23.36
C VAL A 329 13.10 5.31 24.06
N ASP A 330 14.13 6.13 23.90
CA ASP A 330 14.07 7.54 24.29
C ASP A 330 13.20 8.33 23.32
N TRP A 331 12.36 9.15 23.85
CA TRP A 331 11.39 9.89 23.04
C TRP A 331 11.07 11.26 23.58
N ASN A 332 10.67 12.17 22.67
CA ASN A 332 10.17 13.49 23.01
C ASN A 332 8.64 13.50 22.96
N PRO A 333 7.94 13.67 24.10
CA PRO A 333 6.48 13.79 24.11
C PRO A 333 6.00 14.98 23.28
N ARG A 334 4.87 14.81 22.61
CA ARG A 334 4.26 15.89 21.80
C ARG A 334 3.84 17.09 22.66
N GLN A 335 3.44 16.86 23.89
CA GLN A 335 3.00 17.90 24.84
C GLN A 335 4.16 18.57 25.59
N GLY A 336 5.41 18.16 25.30
CA GLY A 336 6.59 18.60 26.01
C GLY A 336 6.80 17.87 27.34
N GLY A 337 7.82 18.27 28.08
CA GLY A 337 8.26 17.61 29.32
C GLY A 337 9.17 16.40 29.06
N GLU A 338 9.83 15.94 30.11
CA GLU A 338 10.63 14.72 30.09
C GLU A 338 9.75 13.53 30.48
N GLN A 339 9.99 12.41 29.83
CA GLN A 339 9.34 11.14 30.11
C GLN A 339 10.42 10.04 30.18
N PRO A 340 10.21 9.02 31.02
CA PRO A 340 11.13 7.86 31.02
C PRO A 340 11.11 7.17 29.65
N PRO A 341 12.17 6.46 29.29
CA PRO A 341 12.21 5.64 28.10
C PRO A 341 11.04 4.65 28.08
N LEU A 342 10.54 4.35 26.88
CA LEU A 342 9.61 3.23 26.69
C LEU A 342 10.43 1.94 26.65
N CYS A 343 10.18 1.03 27.54
CA CYS A 343 10.87 -0.24 27.67
C CYS A 343 9.98 -1.42 27.28
N GLY A 344 10.58 -2.45 26.69
CA GLY A 344 9.90 -3.71 26.37
C GLY A 344 10.90 -4.82 26.06
N GLY A 345 10.42 -6.05 25.99
CA GLY A 345 11.23 -7.19 25.53
C GLY A 345 11.57 -7.10 24.04
N TRP A 346 10.71 -6.46 23.25
CA TRP A 346 10.87 -6.35 21.79
C TRP A 346 10.44 -4.99 21.27
N LEU A 347 11.05 -4.58 20.15
CA LEU A 347 10.59 -3.45 19.34
C LEU A 347 10.07 -3.97 17.99
N ILE A 348 8.89 -3.52 17.59
CA ILE A 348 8.29 -3.81 16.29
C ILE A 348 8.17 -2.51 15.49
N ASP A 349 8.82 -2.44 14.33
CA ASP A 349 8.71 -1.28 13.45
C ASP A 349 7.41 -1.30 12.63
N CYS A 350 6.46 -0.51 13.06
CA CYS A 350 5.18 -0.28 12.41
C CYS A 350 5.09 1.11 11.75
N SER A 351 6.24 1.76 11.49
CA SER A 351 6.27 3.12 10.91
C SER A 351 5.84 3.19 9.45
N GLY A 352 5.70 2.04 8.80
CA GLY A 352 5.27 1.90 7.42
C GLY A 352 6.44 1.73 6.44
N PRO A 353 6.16 1.67 5.13
CA PRO A 353 7.19 1.45 4.13
C PRO A 353 8.21 2.58 4.09
N ALA A 354 9.46 2.23 3.81
CA ALA A 354 10.50 3.22 3.57
C ALA A 354 10.14 4.11 2.37
N HIS A 355 10.58 5.36 2.42
CA HIS A 355 10.36 6.32 1.33
C HIS A 355 11.68 6.73 0.65
N ASP A 356 12.75 5.97 0.85
CA ASP A 356 14.03 6.24 0.19
C ASP A 356 14.10 5.53 -1.17
N THR A 357 13.42 6.12 -2.14
CA THR A 357 13.37 5.62 -3.52
C THR A 357 14.76 5.60 -4.17
N ALA A 358 15.69 6.46 -3.74
CA ALA A 358 17.05 6.49 -4.26
C ALA A 358 17.89 5.30 -3.76
N ALA A 359 17.57 4.74 -2.61
CA ALA A 359 18.21 3.53 -2.06
C ALA A 359 17.55 2.22 -2.55
N ASP A 360 16.44 2.30 -3.26
CA ASP A 360 15.77 1.12 -3.81
C ASP A 360 16.62 0.48 -4.92
N PRO A 361 16.82 -0.85 -4.91
CA PRO A 361 17.72 -1.53 -5.85
C PRO A 361 17.36 -1.35 -7.33
N LEU A 362 16.09 -1.16 -7.67
CA LEU A 362 15.64 -0.94 -9.05
C LEU A 362 15.59 0.54 -9.42
N SER A 363 15.07 1.37 -8.54
CA SER A 363 14.85 2.80 -8.79
C SER A 363 16.13 3.60 -8.66
N GLY A 364 17.04 3.24 -7.74
CA GLY A 364 18.32 3.93 -7.51
C GLY A 364 19.20 4.03 -8.76
N PRO A 365 19.48 2.92 -9.47
CA PRO A 365 20.22 2.97 -10.73
C PRO A 365 19.55 3.82 -11.81
N LEU A 366 18.24 3.79 -11.94
CA LEU A 366 17.50 4.65 -12.88
C LEU A 366 17.69 6.15 -12.55
N ILE A 367 17.72 6.50 -11.27
CA ILE A 367 17.97 7.87 -10.83
C ILE A 367 19.44 8.26 -11.09
N THR A 368 20.39 7.39 -10.75
CA THR A 368 21.82 7.65 -10.91
C THR A 368 22.22 7.85 -12.38
N THR A 369 21.58 7.11 -13.29
CA THR A 369 21.81 7.24 -14.74
C THR A 369 21.04 8.40 -15.38
N GLY A 370 20.20 9.10 -14.63
CA GLY A 370 19.34 10.18 -15.12
C GLY A 370 18.12 9.73 -15.91
N ARG A 371 17.88 8.42 -16.02
CA ARG A 371 16.70 7.86 -16.68
C ARG A 371 15.41 8.09 -15.86
N ALA A 372 15.56 8.26 -14.56
CA ALA A 372 14.50 8.68 -13.67
C ALA A 372 14.96 9.86 -12.81
N ARG A 373 14.01 10.59 -12.25
CA ARG A 373 14.28 11.55 -11.18
C ARG A 373 13.28 11.37 -10.03
N LEU A 374 13.66 11.84 -8.85
CA LEU A 374 12.76 11.88 -7.71
C LEU A 374 11.69 12.95 -7.89
N ASP A 375 10.48 12.65 -7.40
CA ASP A 375 9.46 13.67 -7.16
C ASP A 375 10.00 14.77 -6.23
N PRO A 376 9.64 16.04 -6.44
CA PRO A 376 10.13 17.15 -5.61
C PRO A 376 9.89 16.99 -4.12
N LEU A 377 8.88 16.22 -3.71
CA LEU A 377 8.56 15.90 -2.31
C LEU A 377 9.14 14.57 -1.83
N LYS A 378 9.92 13.90 -2.68
CA LYS A 378 10.57 12.60 -2.41
C LYS A 378 9.58 11.50 -2.02
N LEU A 379 8.39 11.52 -2.61
CA LEU A 379 7.35 10.50 -2.38
C LEU A 379 7.53 9.25 -3.22
N GLY A 380 8.41 9.29 -4.22
CA GLY A 380 8.70 8.24 -5.17
C GLY A 380 9.41 8.80 -6.40
N LEU A 381 9.33 8.10 -7.52
CA LEU A 381 9.75 8.61 -8.81
C LEU A 381 8.81 9.72 -9.29
N ASP A 382 9.35 10.71 -9.99
CA ASP A 382 8.54 11.73 -10.69
C ASP A 382 7.87 11.09 -11.91
N LEU A 383 6.55 11.23 -12.00
CA LEU A 383 5.73 10.61 -13.03
C LEU A 383 4.86 11.68 -13.71
N ASP A 384 4.54 11.44 -14.97
CA ASP A 384 3.49 12.18 -15.64
C ASP A 384 2.08 11.65 -15.27
N GLN A 385 1.06 12.27 -15.84
CA GLN A 385 -0.36 11.91 -15.60
C GLN A 385 -0.72 10.50 -16.13
N ASP A 386 0.12 9.92 -16.98
CA ASP A 386 -0.05 8.58 -17.53
C ASP A 386 0.68 7.51 -16.70
N GLY A 387 1.49 7.93 -15.74
CA GLY A 387 2.33 7.05 -14.92
C GLY A 387 3.67 6.72 -15.57
N ARG A 388 4.08 7.46 -16.62
CA ARG A 388 5.41 7.33 -17.20
C ARG A 388 6.46 8.00 -16.32
N VAL A 389 7.62 7.37 -16.22
CA VAL A 389 8.73 7.90 -15.45
C VAL A 389 9.36 9.10 -16.17
N ARG A 390 9.60 10.18 -15.42
CA ARG A 390 10.31 11.36 -15.92
C ARG A 390 11.80 11.26 -15.65
N GLY A 391 12.59 11.49 -16.68
CA GLY A 391 14.05 11.57 -16.62
C GLY A 391 14.58 12.87 -15.99
N ALA A 392 15.89 12.94 -15.79
CA ALA A 392 16.57 14.13 -15.29
C ALA A 392 16.37 15.36 -16.20
N ASP A 393 16.18 15.14 -17.50
CA ASP A 393 15.85 16.15 -18.52
C ASP A 393 14.39 16.63 -18.46
N GLY A 394 13.56 16.02 -17.61
CA GLY A 394 12.14 16.33 -17.46
C GLY A 394 11.23 15.66 -18.51
N GLN A 395 11.79 14.93 -19.46
CA GLN A 395 10.98 14.20 -20.44
C GLN A 395 10.44 12.90 -19.85
N SER A 396 9.26 12.48 -20.29
CA SER A 396 8.66 11.21 -19.89
C SER A 396 9.20 10.07 -20.76
N ASP A 397 9.70 9.00 -20.12
CA ASP A 397 10.09 7.78 -20.83
C ASP A 397 8.84 7.09 -21.41
N PRO A 398 8.71 6.96 -22.73
CA PRO A 398 7.50 6.41 -23.34
C PRO A 398 7.28 4.92 -23.06
N ARG A 399 8.28 4.23 -22.50
CA ARG A 399 8.27 2.77 -22.32
C ARG A 399 8.52 2.31 -20.89
N LEU A 400 8.63 3.25 -19.93
CA LEU A 400 8.82 2.93 -18.51
C LEU A 400 7.68 3.55 -17.68
N PHE A 401 6.89 2.69 -17.02
CA PHE A 401 5.69 3.05 -16.28
C PHE A 401 5.77 2.59 -14.82
N VAL A 402 4.97 3.22 -13.97
CA VAL A 402 4.82 2.84 -12.56
C VAL A 402 3.34 2.64 -12.23
N LEU A 403 3.03 1.54 -11.53
CA LEU A 403 1.66 1.18 -11.14
C LEU A 403 1.59 0.79 -9.65
N GLY A 404 0.48 1.14 -9.00
CA GLY A 404 0.22 0.81 -7.60
C GLY A 404 0.97 1.73 -6.62
N PRO A 405 1.29 1.27 -5.41
CA PRO A 405 1.87 2.10 -4.35
C PRO A 405 3.09 2.94 -4.74
N PRO A 406 4.02 2.48 -5.59
CA PRO A 406 5.16 3.30 -6.02
C PRO A 406 4.77 4.55 -6.82
N ALA A 407 3.57 4.58 -7.41
CA ALA A 407 3.07 5.73 -8.17
C ALA A 407 2.46 6.86 -7.28
N ARG A 408 2.61 6.78 -5.96
CA ARG A 408 2.01 7.71 -5.00
C ARG A 408 2.37 9.17 -5.21
N ALA A 409 3.54 9.47 -5.75
CA ALA A 409 3.97 10.82 -6.04
C ALA A 409 2.99 11.56 -6.98
N ALA A 410 2.57 10.89 -8.05
CA ALA A 410 1.61 11.42 -9.02
C ALA A 410 0.15 11.17 -8.59
N PHE A 411 -0.12 9.99 -8.01
CA PHE A 411 -1.48 9.53 -7.71
C PHE A 411 -1.63 9.23 -6.22
N TRP A 412 -2.01 10.22 -5.44
CA TRP A 412 -2.07 10.10 -3.98
C TRP A 412 -2.81 8.85 -3.46
N GLU A 413 -3.98 8.54 -4.01
CA GLU A 413 -4.80 7.36 -3.68
C GLU A 413 -4.51 6.18 -4.62
N THR A 414 -3.29 5.64 -4.60
CA THR A 414 -2.89 4.49 -5.43
C THR A 414 -2.50 3.26 -4.61
N ILE A 415 -3.06 3.14 -3.39
CA ILE A 415 -2.77 2.04 -2.46
C ILE A 415 -3.98 1.16 -2.16
N ALA A 416 -5.19 1.59 -2.52
CA ALA A 416 -6.41 0.80 -2.34
C ALA A 416 -6.86 0.17 -3.66
N VAL A 417 -7.40 -1.06 -3.59
CA VAL A 417 -7.87 -1.82 -4.77
C VAL A 417 -8.79 -1.02 -5.69
N PRO A 418 -9.84 -0.32 -5.19
CA PRO A 418 -10.73 0.44 -6.07
C PRO A 418 -10.02 1.50 -6.92
N ASP A 419 -8.96 2.11 -6.37
CA ASP A 419 -8.22 3.17 -7.05
C ASP A 419 -7.17 2.55 -8.00
N ILE A 420 -6.48 1.47 -7.58
CA ILE A 420 -5.50 0.76 -8.40
C ILE A 420 -6.18 0.13 -9.64
N ARG A 421 -7.36 -0.52 -9.49
CA ARG A 421 -8.04 -1.17 -10.62
C ARG A 421 -8.44 -0.18 -11.72
N GLN A 422 -8.83 1.03 -11.36
CA GLN A 422 -9.13 2.09 -12.34
C GLN A 422 -7.86 2.47 -13.14
N ARG A 423 -6.73 2.56 -12.44
CA ARG A 423 -5.46 2.85 -13.09
C ARG A 423 -4.94 1.70 -13.96
N ILE A 424 -5.21 0.46 -13.58
CA ILE A 424 -4.91 -0.72 -14.40
C ILE A 424 -5.58 -0.61 -15.76
N GLU A 425 -6.86 -0.22 -15.83
CA GLU A 425 -7.58 -0.07 -17.10
C GLU A 425 -6.92 0.96 -17.99
N GLY A 426 -6.71 2.18 -17.49
CA GLY A 426 -6.08 3.24 -18.28
C GLY A 426 -4.67 2.90 -18.74
N LEU A 427 -3.88 2.19 -17.93
CA LEU A 427 -2.55 1.74 -18.32
C LEU A 427 -2.60 0.61 -19.35
N ALA A 428 -3.53 -0.34 -19.22
CA ALA A 428 -3.71 -1.42 -20.18
C ALA A 428 -4.12 -0.88 -21.55
N ASP A 429 -5.00 0.12 -21.63
CA ASP A 429 -5.38 0.78 -22.89
C ASP A 429 -4.15 1.43 -23.55
N ARG A 430 -3.35 2.19 -22.81
CA ARG A 430 -2.12 2.84 -23.33
C ARG A 430 -1.09 1.86 -23.84
N LEU A 431 -0.87 0.77 -23.10
CA LEU A 431 0.08 -0.26 -23.52
C LEU A 431 -0.38 -1.00 -24.78
N SER A 432 -1.71 -1.16 -24.94
CA SER A 432 -2.29 -1.70 -26.17
C SER A 432 -2.07 -0.79 -27.38
N ASP A 433 -2.30 0.52 -27.20
CA ASP A 433 -2.05 1.53 -28.24
C ASP A 433 -0.57 1.62 -28.62
N LEU A 434 0.33 1.53 -27.63
CA LEU A 434 1.78 1.53 -27.86
C LEU A 434 2.20 0.34 -28.73
N GLN A 435 1.70 -0.86 -28.42
CA GLN A 435 1.99 -2.05 -29.23
C GLN A 435 1.40 -1.99 -30.65
N ALA A 436 0.20 -1.45 -30.79
CA ALA A 436 -0.40 -1.24 -32.10
C ALA A 436 0.42 -0.28 -32.97
N SER A 437 1.02 0.75 -32.35
CA SER A 437 1.89 1.71 -33.02
C SER A 437 3.22 1.11 -33.46
N ASP A 438 3.83 0.24 -32.64
CA ASP A 438 5.08 -0.48 -32.92
C ASP A 438 4.92 -1.57 -34.01
N SER A 439 3.69 -1.91 -34.38
CA SER A 439 3.36 -2.95 -35.35
C SER A 439 3.08 -2.40 -36.74
N ARG A 440 3.02 -1.07 -36.88
CA ARG A 440 2.88 -0.33 -38.16
C ARG A 440 4.23 0.14 -38.69
#